data_15edeb404ed7d1f29818e051db115e02
#
_entry.id   15edeb404ed7d1f29818e051db115e02
#
_cell.length_a   1.000
_cell.length_b   1.000
_cell.length_c   1.000
_cell.angle_alpha   90.00
_cell.angle_beta   90.00
_cell.angle_gamma   90.00
#
_symmetry.space_group_name_H-M   'P 1'
#
loop_
_entity.id
_entity.type
_entity.pdbx_description
1 polymer ?
#
loop_
_entity_poly.entity_id
_entity_poly.type
_entity_poly.pdbx_seq_one_letter_code
_entity_poly.pdbx_strand_id
1 'polypeptide(L)'
;MHANNRTEIPEVFTGDIAAAVGLKNTTTGDTLCDEKKPIILESIEVPEPVIELAIEPKSKADQDKMALALQKLAEEDPTFKAYTNQETGQTIIAGMGELHLDIIVDRLKREFKVECNVGKPQVAYKETIRNKVKVQGKFIRQSGGKGQYGDVWFEMEPLEPGKGVEFESKIVGGAVPKEYIKPIEQGMREAAESGILAGYPVTDFKVTLVDGSYHEVDSSEMAFKIAASMAFKEGMRQAKSVILEPIMKVDITVPEEYMGDVIGDVNSRRGRIEGMDDLGGGKIVHAYVPLAEMFGYSTDLRSKTQGRGNYSMFFETVSYTHLRAHETE
;
A
#
# COMPACT_ATOMS: atom_id res chain seq x y z
N MET A 1 21.44 -35.99 17.04
CA MET A 1 20.39 -36.75 16.35
C MET A 1 21.04 -37.73 15.37
N HIS A 2 20.66 -38.97 15.39
CA HIS A 2 21.06 -39.98 14.39
C HIS A 2 19.78 -40.49 13.72
N ALA A 3 19.53 -40.05 12.50
CA ALA A 3 18.26 -40.28 11.79
C ALA A 3 17.03 -39.90 12.65
N ASN A 4 16.18 -40.83 12.99
CA ASN A 4 14.99 -40.56 13.84
C ASN A 4 15.25 -40.70 15.35
N ASN A 5 16.47 -41.07 15.77
CA ASN A 5 16.82 -41.23 17.20
C ASN A 5 17.29 -39.92 17.76
N ARG A 6 16.63 -39.46 18.84
CA ARG A 6 17.00 -38.28 19.59
C ARG A 6 17.73 -38.73 20.86
N THR A 7 18.93 -38.19 21.12
CA THR A 7 19.68 -38.39 22.32
C THR A 7 19.85 -37.04 23.00
N GLU A 8 19.44 -36.95 24.26
CA GLU A 8 19.67 -35.75 25.08
C GLU A 8 21.13 -35.69 25.48
N ILE A 9 21.75 -34.53 25.33
CA ILE A 9 23.12 -34.26 25.68
C ILE A 9 23.15 -33.06 26.65
N PRO A 10 24.00 -33.09 27.72
CA PRO A 10 24.01 -32.03 28.74
C PRO A 10 24.73 -30.77 28.27
N GLU A 11 25.62 -30.85 27.30
CA GLU A 11 26.44 -29.74 26.79
C GLU A 11 26.80 -29.91 25.33
N VAL A 12 27.09 -28.79 24.67
CA VAL A 12 27.49 -28.71 23.28
C VAL A 12 28.75 -27.87 23.16
N PHE A 13 29.71 -28.33 22.39
CA PHE A 13 31.00 -27.64 22.19
C PHE A 13 31.04 -26.93 20.83
N THR A 14 31.99 -25.99 20.70
CA THR A 14 32.24 -25.27 19.44
C THR A 14 32.48 -26.25 18.28
N GLY A 15 31.70 -26.11 17.21
CA GLY A 15 31.75 -26.99 16.05
C GLY A 15 30.74 -28.15 16.05
N ASP A 16 30.08 -28.41 17.18
CA ASP A 16 29.02 -29.41 17.25
C ASP A 16 27.73 -28.92 16.60
N ILE A 17 26.95 -29.88 16.11
CA ILE A 17 25.61 -29.64 15.58
C ILE A 17 24.59 -30.28 16.52
N ALA A 18 23.75 -29.48 17.13
CA ALA A 18 22.73 -29.94 18.05
C ALA A 18 21.40 -29.19 17.85
N ALA A 19 20.31 -29.78 18.33
CA ALA A 19 19.00 -29.15 18.36
C ALA A 19 18.75 -28.61 19.78
N ALA A 20 18.46 -27.34 19.93
CA ALA A 20 18.06 -26.71 21.20
C ALA A 20 16.56 -26.33 21.12
N VAL A 21 15.87 -26.45 22.26
CA VAL A 21 14.44 -26.14 22.38
C VAL A 21 14.25 -25.04 23.42
N GLY A 22 13.31 -24.12 23.17
CA GLY A 22 12.93 -23.10 24.16
C GLY A 22 13.74 -21.80 24.08
N LEU A 23 14.50 -21.57 23.04
CA LEU A 23 15.16 -20.30 22.78
C LEU A 23 14.08 -19.26 22.33
N LYS A 24 13.81 -18.27 23.21
CA LYS A 24 12.68 -17.34 22.98
C LYS A 24 13.05 -16.11 22.14
N ASN A 25 14.32 -15.71 22.14
CA ASN A 25 14.80 -14.48 21.53
C ASN A 25 15.87 -14.74 20.46
N THR A 26 15.85 -15.93 19.85
CA THR A 26 16.83 -16.35 18.86
C THR A 26 16.13 -16.74 17.59
N THR A 27 16.54 -16.14 16.49
CA THR A 27 16.02 -16.38 15.15
C THR A 27 17.07 -17.04 14.26
N THR A 28 16.68 -17.48 13.07
CA THR A 28 17.60 -18.07 12.09
C THR A 28 18.68 -17.06 11.69
N GLY A 29 19.93 -17.44 11.83
CA GLY A 29 21.10 -16.60 11.52
C GLY A 29 21.73 -15.89 12.74
N ASP A 30 21.09 -15.95 13.92
CA ASP A 30 21.63 -15.38 15.12
C ASP A 30 22.85 -16.18 15.63
N THR A 31 23.83 -15.47 16.16
CA THR A 31 25.02 -16.07 16.78
C THR A 31 24.81 -16.26 18.29
N LEU A 32 24.95 -17.48 18.76
CA LEU A 32 24.98 -17.78 20.18
C LEU A 32 26.46 -17.82 20.65
N CYS A 33 26.82 -17.02 21.64
CA CYS A 33 28.21 -16.94 22.15
C CYS A 33 28.29 -16.75 23.66
N ASP A 34 29.49 -16.85 24.20
CA ASP A 34 29.78 -16.55 25.62
C ASP A 34 29.64 -15.04 25.84
N GLU A 35 28.90 -14.64 26.89
CA GLU A 35 28.73 -13.23 27.29
C GLU A 35 30.06 -12.50 27.56
N LYS A 36 31.07 -13.23 28.05
CA LYS A 36 32.39 -12.67 28.38
C LYS A 36 33.30 -12.53 27.16
N LYS A 37 32.97 -13.20 26.04
CA LYS A 37 33.71 -13.17 24.81
C LYS A 37 32.75 -13.07 23.61
N PRO A 38 32.07 -11.93 23.48
CA PRO A 38 31.11 -11.78 22.42
C PRO A 38 31.81 -11.84 21.08
N ILE A 39 31.28 -12.66 20.17
CA ILE A 39 31.68 -12.76 18.77
C ILE A 39 30.42 -12.88 17.93
N ILE A 40 30.36 -12.14 16.86
CA ILE A 40 29.28 -12.25 15.86
C ILE A 40 29.87 -12.93 14.63
N LEU A 41 29.34 -14.09 14.28
CA LEU A 41 29.70 -14.78 13.05
C LEU A 41 29.00 -14.13 11.85
N GLU A 42 29.45 -14.49 10.65
CA GLU A 42 28.86 -14.02 9.40
C GLU A 42 27.36 -14.27 9.36
N SER A 43 26.59 -13.21 9.13
CA SER A 43 25.13 -13.30 9.01
C SER A 43 24.72 -13.85 7.66
N ILE A 44 23.61 -14.58 7.63
CA ILE A 44 23.03 -15.06 6.37
C ILE A 44 22.41 -13.85 5.65
N GLU A 45 22.86 -13.56 4.44
CA GLU A 45 22.18 -12.59 3.57
C GLU A 45 20.88 -13.21 3.08
N VAL A 46 19.76 -12.67 3.54
CA VAL A 46 18.43 -13.13 3.18
C VAL A 46 17.95 -12.32 1.97
N PRO A 47 17.67 -12.97 0.83
CA PRO A 47 17.13 -12.26 -0.32
C PRO A 47 15.73 -11.71 -0.03
N GLU A 48 15.42 -10.55 -0.61
CA GLU A 48 14.07 -9.98 -0.49
C GLU A 48 13.03 -10.85 -1.19
N PRO A 49 11.83 -11.00 -0.59
CA PRO A 49 10.73 -11.72 -1.20
C PRO A 49 10.33 -11.11 -2.54
N VAL A 50 9.98 -11.95 -3.50
CA VAL A 50 9.64 -11.55 -4.88
C VAL A 50 8.17 -11.73 -5.25
N ILE A 51 7.40 -12.42 -4.42
CA ILE A 51 5.95 -12.64 -4.62
C ILE A 51 5.20 -12.26 -3.36
N GLU A 52 4.05 -11.63 -3.56
CA GLU A 52 3.14 -11.24 -2.52
C GLU A 52 1.74 -11.77 -2.79
N LEU A 53 1.07 -12.22 -1.73
CA LEU A 53 -0.33 -12.64 -1.74
C LEU A 53 -1.08 -12.00 -0.57
N ALA A 54 -2.34 -11.66 -0.80
CA ALA A 54 -3.24 -11.28 0.28
C ALA A 54 -3.84 -12.52 0.92
N ILE A 55 -3.92 -12.54 2.24
CA ILE A 55 -4.53 -13.62 3.01
C ILE A 55 -5.61 -13.07 3.93
N GLU A 56 -6.79 -13.67 3.90
CA GLU A 56 -7.94 -13.25 4.67
C GLU A 56 -8.49 -14.42 5.50
N PRO A 57 -8.62 -14.26 6.83
CA PRO A 57 -9.21 -15.29 7.68
C PRO A 57 -10.71 -15.44 7.37
N LYS A 58 -11.25 -16.66 7.38
CA LYS A 58 -12.67 -16.90 7.15
C LYS A 58 -13.55 -16.54 8.33
N SER A 59 -12.99 -16.47 9.53
CA SER A 59 -13.70 -16.13 10.76
C SER A 59 -12.85 -15.24 11.68
N LYS A 60 -13.50 -14.57 12.64
CA LYS A 60 -12.81 -13.80 13.67
C LYS A 60 -11.89 -14.67 14.55
N ALA A 61 -12.28 -15.92 14.82
CA ALA A 61 -11.47 -16.87 15.57
C ALA A 61 -10.23 -17.30 14.78
N ASP A 62 -10.31 -17.34 13.45
CA ASP A 62 -9.15 -17.62 12.60
C ASP A 62 -8.19 -16.43 12.51
N GLN A 63 -8.68 -15.21 12.70
CA GLN A 63 -7.85 -13.99 12.66
C GLN A 63 -6.77 -14.02 13.75
N ASP A 64 -7.16 -14.32 15.00
CA ASP A 64 -6.22 -14.37 16.14
C ASP A 64 -5.21 -15.51 15.96
N LYS A 65 -5.67 -16.68 15.51
CA LYS A 65 -4.81 -17.82 15.22
C LYS A 65 -3.86 -17.52 14.06
N MET A 66 -4.34 -16.85 13.03
CA MET A 66 -3.55 -16.50 11.85
C MET A 66 -2.39 -15.58 12.22
N ALA A 67 -2.64 -14.54 13.04
CA ALA A 67 -1.58 -13.62 13.46
C ALA A 67 -0.46 -14.34 14.19
N LEU A 68 -0.79 -15.21 15.15
CA LEU A 68 0.21 -16.03 15.89
C LEU A 68 0.93 -17.03 14.99
N ALA A 69 0.22 -17.63 14.05
CA ALA A 69 0.80 -18.60 13.12
C ALA A 69 1.78 -17.94 12.15
N LEU A 70 1.41 -16.78 11.58
CA LEU A 70 2.26 -16.01 10.67
C LEU A 70 3.53 -15.53 11.38
N GLN A 71 3.42 -15.09 12.63
CA GLN A 71 4.58 -14.71 13.43
C GLN A 71 5.56 -15.89 13.60
N LYS A 72 5.06 -17.07 13.98
CA LYS A 72 5.90 -18.27 14.16
C LYS A 72 6.56 -18.69 12.85
N LEU A 73 5.82 -18.64 11.73
CA LEU A 73 6.36 -18.99 10.41
C LEU A 73 7.47 -18.02 9.98
N ALA A 74 7.32 -16.73 10.29
CA ALA A 74 8.34 -15.71 10.01
C ALA A 74 9.59 -15.85 10.92
N GLU A 75 9.42 -16.35 12.15
CA GLU A 75 10.54 -16.67 13.04
C GLU A 75 11.34 -17.89 12.53
N GLU A 76 10.68 -18.87 11.91
CA GLU A 76 11.31 -20.07 11.34
C GLU A 76 12.02 -19.81 10.00
N ASP A 77 11.45 -18.94 9.17
CA ASP A 77 11.93 -18.69 7.83
C ASP A 77 12.15 -17.18 7.56
N PRO A 78 13.40 -16.72 7.57
CA PRO A 78 13.71 -15.30 7.35
C PRO A 78 13.41 -14.80 5.94
N THR A 79 13.17 -15.71 4.97
CA THR A 79 12.76 -15.36 3.59
C THR A 79 11.25 -15.13 3.47
N PHE A 80 10.49 -15.47 4.52
CA PHE A 80 9.05 -15.24 4.60
C PHE A 80 8.76 -13.97 5.41
N LYS A 81 7.94 -13.08 4.85
CA LYS A 81 7.46 -11.88 5.54
C LYS A 81 5.94 -11.88 5.61
N ALA A 82 5.39 -11.38 6.71
CA ALA A 82 3.96 -11.15 6.86
C ALA A 82 3.75 -9.77 7.47
N TYR A 83 2.87 -8.96 6.88
CA TYR A 83 2.59 -7.60 7.34
C TYR A 83 1.17 -7.17 6.95
N THR A 84 0.68 -6.13 7.60
CA THR A 84 -0.60 -5.50 7.24
C THR A 84 -0.34 -4.29 6.34
N ASN A 85 -0.93 -4.29 5.17
CA ASN A 85 -0.91 -3.13 4.30
C ASN A 85 -1.73 -2.00 4.93
N GLN A 86 -1.10 -0.88 5.23
CA GLN A 86 -1.71 0.25 5.93
C GLN A 86 -2.82 0.93 5.11
N GLU A 87 -2.75 0.89 3.79
CA GLU A 87 -3.70 1.56 2.90
C GLU A 87 -4.93 0.69 2.62
N THR A 88 -4.74 -0.62 2.45
CA THR A 88 -5.85 -1.55 2.14
C THR A 88 -6.39 -2.30 3.35
N GLY A 89 -5.65 -2.31 4.46
CA GLY A 89 -5.97 -3.07 5.65
C GLY A 89 -5.80 -4.59 5.49
N GLN A 90 -5.35 -5.07 4.33
CA GLN A 90 -5.16 -6.49 4.09
C GLN A 90 -3.90 -7.03 4.76
N THR A 91 -3.97 -8.26 5.24
CA THR A 91 -2.77 -9.01 5.63
C THR A 91 -2.10 -9.57 4.38
N ILE A 92 -0.84 -9.20 4.18
CA ILE A 92 -0.01 -9.63 3.04
C ILE A 92 1.02 -10.62 3.54
N ILE A 93 1.21 -11.69 2.78
CA ILE A 93 2.31 -12.64 2.92
C ILE A 93 3.23 -12.53 1.71
N ALA A 94 4.53 -12.48 1.97
CA ALA A 94 5.55 -12.32 0.94
C ALA A 94 6.59 -13.44 1.04
N GLY A 95 7.03 -13.96 -0.09
CA GLY A 95 7.94 -15.10 -0.16
C GLY A 95 8.73 -15.19 -1.47
N MET A 96 9.59 -16.20 -1.55
CA MET A 96 10.54 -16.38 -2.65
C MET A 96 9.93 -16.97 -3.94
N GLY A 97 8.67 -17.39 -3.91
CA GLY A 97 7.98 -17.97 -5.06
C GLY A 97 6.62 -18.54 -4.72
N GLU A 98 5.85 -18.87 -5.75
CA GLU A 98 4.49 -19.42 -5.60
C GLU A 98 4.49 -20.68 -4.73
N LEU A 99 5.37 -21.64 -5.02
CA LEU A 99 5.46 -22.88 -4.25
C LEU A 99 5.80 -22.61 -2.78
N HIS A 100 6.66 -21.62 -2.50
CA HIS A 100 6.99 -21.25 -1.13
C HIS A 100 5.73 -20.76 -0.37
N LEU A 101 4.97 -19.84 -0.97
CA LEU A 101 3.75 -19.34 -0.34
C LEU A 101 2.63 -20.39 -0.27
N ASP A 102 2.54 -21.29 -1.23
CA ASP A 102 1.60 -22.42 -1.19
C ASP A 102 1.90 -23.34 0.00
N ILE A 103 3.18 -23.65 0.27
CA ILE A 103 3.60 -24.42 1.43
C ILE A 103 3.25 -23.68 2.73
N ILE A 104 3.50 -22.38 2.82
CA ILE A 104 3.13 -21.56 3.98
C ILE A 104 1.62 -21.63 4.24
N VAL A 105 0.80 -21.45 3.19
CA VAL A 105 -0.66 -21.54 3.28
C VAL A 105 -1.14 -22.94 3.68
N ASP A 106 -0.51 -23.99 3.15
CA ASP A 106 -0.80 -25.37 3.53
C ASP A 106 -0.47 -25.62 5.02
N ARG A 107 0.67 -25.12 5.50
CA ARG A 107 1.06 -25.18 6.92
C ARG A 107 0.07 -24.43 7.81
N LEU A 108 -0.38 -23.22 7.42
CA LEU A 108 -1.43 -22.49 8.16
C LEU A 108 -2.69 -23.35 8.35
N LYS A 109 -3.13 -24.05 7.30
CA LYS A 109 -4.32 -24.90 7.34
C LYS A 109 -4.09 -26.19 8.16
N ARG A 110 -3.00 -26.90 7.93
CA ARG A 110 -2.75 -28.22 8.52
C ARG A 110 -2.20 -28.16 9.93
N GLU A 111 -1.19 -27.32 10.18
CA GLU A 111 -0.52 -27.26 11.48
C GLU A 111 -1.28 -26.34 12.45
N PHE A 112 -1.65 -25.16 11.99
CA PHE A 112 -2.28 -24.13 12.85
C PHE A 112 -3.81 -24.15 12.82
N LYS A 113 -4.43 -24.96 11.97
CA LYS A 113 -5.89 -25.05 11.84
C LYS A 113 -6.55 -23.69 11.57
N VAL A 114 -5.93 -22.90 10.70
CA VAL A 114 -6.42 -21.60 10.25
C VAL A 114 -7.13 -21.75 8.91
N GLU A 115 -8.40 -21.41 8.85
CA GLU A 115 -9.14 -21.33 7.59
C GLU A 115 -8.99 -19.93 7.00
N CYS A 116 -8.45 -19.85 5.78
CA CYS A 116 -8.17 -18.59 5.11
C CYS A 116 -8.43 -18.67 3.59
N ASN A 117 -8.75 -17.51 3.02
CA ASN A 117 -8.77 -17.28 1.58
C ASN A 117 -7.46 -16.62 1.18
N VAL A 118 -6.96 -16.95 -0.01
CA VAL A 118 -5.73 -16.40 -0.57
C VAL A 118 -6.05 -15.79 -1.93
N GLY A 119 -5.52 -14.62 -2.19
CA GLY A 119 -5.74 -13.90 -3.44
C GLY A 119 -4.62 -12.91 -3.77
N LYS A 120 -4.77 -12.20 -4.88
CA LYS A 120 -3.86 -11.11 -5.22
C LYS A 120 -4.08 -9.95 -4.25
N PRO A 121 -3.02 -9.22 -3.85
CA PRO A 121 -3.15 -8.00 -3.06
C PRO A 121 -4.01 -6.96 -3.78
N GLN A 122 -4.76 -6.18 -3.03
CA GLN A 122 -5.47 -5.04 -3.60
C GLN A 122 -4.49 -3.92 -3.91
N VAL A 123 -4.70 -3.28 -5.04
CA VAL A 123 -3.95 -2.08 -5.40
C VAL A 123 -4.57 -0.88 -4.70
N ALA A 124 -3.76 -0.10 -4.00
CA ALA A 124 -4.19 1.12 -3.33
C ALA A 124 -4.31 2.27 -4.33
N TYR A 125 -5.42 2.31 -5.05
CA TYR A 125 -5.75 3.43 -5.92
C TYR A 125 -6.06 4.68 -5.11
N LYS A 126 -5.81 5.85 -5.69
CA LYS A 126 -6.18 7.16 -5.15
C LYS A 126 -6.90 7.97 -6.23
N GLU A 127 -7.52 9.06 -5.83
CA GLU A 127 -8.11 10.04 -6.75
C GLU A 127 -7.37 11.37 -6.63
N THR A 128 -7.40 12.18 -7.68
CA THR A 128 -6.93 13.58 -7.65
C THR A 128 -7.71 14.43 -8.66
N ILE A 129 -7.45 15.73 -8.66
CA ILE A 129 -8.03 16.69 -9.59
C ILE A 129 -6.97 17.22 -10.56
N ARG A 130 -7.40 17.61 -11.77
CA ARG A 130 -6.51 18.16 -12.79
C ARG A 130 -6.65 19.66 -12.99
N ASN A 131 -7.82 20.22 -12.72
CA ASN A 131 -8.12 21.61 -12.99
C ASN A 131 -8.43 22.37 -11.73
N LYS A 132 -8.06 23.65 -11.71
CA LYS A 132 -8.51 24.60 -10.71
C LYS A 132 -9.98 24.93 -10.93
N VAL A 133 -10.76 24.92 -9.84
CA VAL A 133 -12.20 25.25 -9.86
C VAL A 133 -12.57 26.08 -8.64
N LYS A 134 -13.67 26.85 -8.79
CA LYS A 134 -14.31 27.56 -7.67
C LYS A 134 -15.74 27.09 -7.54
N VAL A 135 -16.10 26.59 -6.38
CA VAL A 135 -17.40 25.95 -6.15
C VAL A 135 -18.02 26.38 -4.83
N GLN A 136 -19.34 26.31 -4.79
CA GLN A 136 -20.13 26.59 -3.58
C GLN A 136 -20.74 25.30 -3.04
N GLY A 137 -20.70 25.14 -1.71
CA GLY A 137 -21.48 24.15 -1.00
C GLY A 137 -22.44 24.86 -0.05
N LYS A 138 -23.73 24.68 -0.29
CA LYS A 138 -24.77 25.32 0.51
C LYS A 138 -25.71 24.27 1.06
N PHE A 139 -25.78 24.21 2.38
CA PHE A 139 -26.67 23.31 3.11
C PHE A 139 -27.73 24.09 3.87
N ILE A 140 -28.98 23.94 3.49
CA ILE A 140 -30.13 24.55 4.15
C ILE A 140 -31.14 23.44 4.44
N ARG A 141 -31.55 23.32 5.69
CA ARG A 141 -32.63 22.43 6.10
C ARG A 141 -33.53 23.15 7.11
N GLN A 142 -34.81 23.25 6.80
CA GLN A 142 -35.84 23.74 7.71
C GLN A 142 -36.83 22.59 7.97
N SER A 143 -36.95 22.16 9.21
CA SER A 143 -37.91 21.11 9.62
C SER A 143 -38.51 21.52 10.95
N GLY A 144 -39.60 22.30 10.94
CA GLY A 144 -40.49 22.55 12.06
C GLY A 144 -39.85 22.91 13.41
N GLY A 145 -38.79 23.77 13.41
CA GLY A 145 -38.06 24.14 14.60
C GLY A 145 -36.78 24.90 14.22
N LYS A 146 -35.66 24.73 14.98
CA LYS A 146 -34.37 25.31 14.66
C LYS A 146 -33.88 24.79 13.31
N GLY A 147 -33.66 25.70 12.35
CA GLY A 147 -33.12 25.36 11.03
C GLY A 147 -31.65 24.92 11.06
N GLN A 148 -31.13 24.50 9.93
CA GLN A 148 -29.70 24.24 9.71
C GLN A 148 -29.23 25.03 8.52
N TYR A 149 -28.15 25.77 8.68
CA TYR A 149 -27.57 26.62 7.63
C TYR A 149 -26.05 26.55 7.62
N GLY A 150 -25.48 26.25 6.47
CA GLY A 150 -24.04 26.32 6.19
C GLY A 150 -23.83 26.70 4.72
N ASP A 151 -22.92 27.63 4.47
CA ASP A 151 -22.61 28.09 3.12
C ASP A 151 -21.11 28.40 3.03
N VAL A 152 -20.42 27.74 2.11
CA VAL A 152 -18.98 27.85 1.92
C VAL A 152 -18.62 27.92 0.44
N TRP A 153 -17.59 28.69 0.12
CA TRP A 153 -16.99 28.75 -1.20
C TRP A 153 -15.56 28.24 -1.16
N PHE A 154 -15.28 27.22 -1.96
CA PHE A 154 -13.95 26.63 -2.11
C PHE A 154 -13.33 27.03 -3.45
N GLU A 155 -12.07 27.42 -3.41
CA GLU A 155 -11.16 27.29 -4.55
C GLU A 155 -10.35 26.02 -4.35
N MET A 156 -10.44 25.11 -5.32
CA MET A 156 -9.71 23.84 -5.32
C MET A 156 -8.70 23.86 -6.46
N GLU A 157 -7.48 23.45 -6.17
CA GLU A 157 -6.41 23.38 -7.17
C GLU A 157 -5.57 22.12 -6.99
N PRO A 158 -5.07 21.51 -8.10
CA PRO A 158 -4.18 20.37 -8.02
C PRO A 158 -2.83 20.80 -7.46
N LEU A 159 -2.19 19.90 -6.71
CA LEU A 159 -0.81 19.99 -6.27
C LEU A 159 0.07 19.01 -7.04
N GLU A 160 1.39 19.16 -6.88
CA GLU A 160 2.35 18.19 -7.39
C GLU A 160 2.21 16.84 -6.67
N PRO A 161 2.50 15.71 -7.34
CA PRO A 161 2.45 14.39 -6.75
C PRO A 161 3.22 14.30 -5.43
N GLY A 162 2.60 13.68 -4.42
CA GLY A 162 3.18 13.48 -3.10
C GLY A 162 3.02 14.64 -2.13
N LYS A 163 2.37 15.74 -2.52
CA LYS A 163 2.11 16.87 -1.61
C LYS A 163 0.95 16.64 -0.65
N GLY A 164 0.11 15.65 -0.94
CA GLY A 164 -1.02 15.30 -0.08
C GLY A 164 -2.15 16.33 -0.10
N VAL A 165 -2.76 16.58 1.04
CA VAL A 165 -3.96 17.43 1.17
C VAL A 165 -3.65 18.69 1.96
N GLU A 166 -3.80 19.84 1.31
CA GLU A 166 -3.63 21.17 1.94
C GLU A 166 -4.97 21.88 2.10
N PHE A 167 -5.16 22.55 3.24
CA PHE A 167 -6.30 23.42 3.50
C PHE A 167 -5.83 24.79 3.98
N GLU A 168 -6.41 25.82 3.40
CA GLU A 168 -6.14 27.23 3.77
C GLU A 168 -7.47 28.01 3.90
N SER A 169 -7.56 28.92 4.85
CA SER A 169 -8.69 29.84 4.95
C SER A 169 -8.25 31.27 4.62
N LYS A 170 -8.92 31.89 3.66
CA LYS A 170 -8.75 33.30 3.26
C LYS A 170 -9.99 34.14 3.56
N ILE A 171 -10.80 33.75 4.54
CA ILE A 171 -11.98 34.50 4.94
C ILE A 171 -11.57 35.85 5.48
N VAL A 172 -12.19 36.90 4.95
CA VAL A 172 -12.03 38.31 5.35
C VAL A 172 -13.38 38.86 5.83
N GLY A 173 -13.37 39.73 6.83
CA GLY A 173 -14.57 40.45 7.26
C GLY A 173 -15.59 39.63 8.06
N GLY A 174 -15.24 38.41 8.51
CA GLY A 174 -16.12 37.62 9.37
C GLY A 174 -17.29 36.94 8.64
N ALA A 175 -17.23 36.79 7.31
CA ALA A 175 -18.25 36.11 6.53
C ALA A 175 -18.55 34.69 7.03
N VAL A 176 -17.54 34.00 7.57
CA VAL A 176 -17.66 32.75 8.32
C VAL A 176 -16.96 32.94 9.66
N PRO A 177 -17.64 32.73 10.81
CA PRO A 177 -17.01 32.75 12.13
C PRO A 177 -15.86 31.77 12.26
N LYS A 178 -14.80 32.14 12.98
CA LYS A 178 -13.57 31.32 13.12
C LYS A 178 -13.82 29.96 13.70
N GLU A 179 -14.81 29.81 14.55
CA GLU A 179 -15.22 28.54 15.17
C GLU A 179 -15.66 27.47 14.14
N TYR A 180 -16.17 27.90 12.97
CA TYR A 180 -16.62 26.98 11.92
C TYR A 180 -15.52 26.56 10.93
N ILE A 181 -14.35 27.23 10.94
CA ILE A 181 -13.27 26.90 10.01
C ILE A 181 -12.78 25.46 10.21
N LYS A 182 -12.60 25.03 11.45
CA LYS A 182 -12.17 23.66 11.78
C LYS A 182 -13.21 22.59 11.38
N PRO A 183 -14.52 22.73 11.68
CA PRO A 183 -15.58 21.89 11.14
C PRO A 183 -15.62 21.83 9.61
N ILE A 184 -15.38 22.95 8.91
CA ILE A 184 -15.32 23.01 7.45
C ILE A 184 -14.15 22.16 6.93
N GLU A 185 -12.94 22.34 7.47
CA GLU A 185 -11.78 21.53 7.13
C GLU A 185 -12.04 20.02 7.36
N GLN A 186 -12.61 19.68 8.50
CA GLN A 186 -12.96 18.30 8.83
C GLN A 186 -13.95 17.70 7.83
N GLY A 187 -15.01 18.43 7.48
CA GLY A 187 -16.01 17.97 6.51
C GLY A 187 -15.42 17.76 5.11
N MET A 188 -14.48 18.61 4.70
CA MET A 188 -13.73 18.45 3.46
C MET A 188 -12.82 17.21 3.51
N ARG A 189 -12.04 17.01 4.58
CA ARG A 189 -11.13 15.87 4.73
C ARG A 189 -11.87 14.53 4.76
N GLU A 190 -12.96 14.43 5.49
CA GLU A 190 -13.79 13.22 5.52
C GLU A 190 -14.41 12.90 4.14
N ALA A 191 -14.79 13.93 3.38
CA ALA A 191 -15.26 13.74 2.00
C ALA A 191 -14.13 13.28 1.08
N ALA A 192 -12.90 13.76 1.29
CA ALA A 192 -11.72 13.34 0.54
C ALA A 192 -11.34 11.88 0.80
N GLU A 193 -11.51 11.38 2.03
CA GLU A 193 -11.26 9.96 2.35
C GLU A 193 -12.19 9.00 1.61
N SER A 194 -13.39 9.44 1.27
CA SER A 194 -14.42 8.62 0.60
C SER A 194 -14.34 8.63 -0.92
N GLY A 195 -13.57 9.55 -1.52
CA GLY A 195 -13.50 9.73 -2.97
C GLY A 195 -14.83 10.10 -3.65
N ILE A 196 -14.80 10.27 -4.96
CA ILE A 196 -15.99 10.64 -5.76
C ILE A 196 -16.13 9.82 -7.04
N LEU A 197 -15.02 9.44 -7.67
CA LEU A 197 -15.05 8.65 -8.92
C LEU A 197 -15.32 7.18 -8.66
N ALA A 198 -14.50 6.58 -7.80
CA ALA A 198 -14.52 5.15 -7.53
C ALA A 198 -14.46 4.81 -6.05
N GLY A 199 -14.53 5.81 -5.17
CA GLY A 199 -14.50 5.63 -3.73
C GLY A 199 -13.09 5.53 -3.14
N TYR A 200 -12.07 5.96 -3.88
CA TYR A 200 -10.69 5.96 -3.40
C TYR A 200 -10.33 7.28 -2.74
N PRO A 201 -9.45 7.29 -1.71
CA PRO A 201 -9.01 8.52 -1.07
C PRO A 201 -8.43 9.51 -2.08
N VAL A 202 -8.80 10.78 -1.93
CA VAL A 202 -8.33 11.88 -2.79
C VAL A 202 -7.05 12.47 -2.20
N THR A 203 -6.04 12.72 -3.03
CA THR A 203 -4.74 13.28 -2.64
C THR A 203 -4.25 14.33 -3.64
N ASP A 204 -3.16 15.03 -3.27
CA ASP A 204 -2.45 16.00 -4.11
C ASP A 204 -3.33 17.14 -4.61
N PHE A 205 -4.06 17.75 -3.67
CA PHE A 205 -4.89 18.92 -3.92
C PHE A 205 -4.85 19.91 -2.76
N LYS A 206 -5.13 21.16 -3.07
CA LYS A 206 -5.33 22.23 -2.11
C LYS A 206 -6.74 22.78 -2.17
N VAL A 207 -7.33 22.98 -1.02
CA VAL A 207 -8.61 23.70 -0.88
C VAL A 207 -8.38 25.00 -0.14
N THR A 208 -8.81 26.10 -0.74
CA THR A 208 -8.83 27.41 -0.11
C THR A 208 -10.28 27.82 0.15
N LEU A 209 -10.64 28.00 1.42
CA LEU A 209 -11.92 28.58 1.81
C LEU A 209 -11.84 30.11 1.58
N VAL A 210 -12.56 30.58 0.56
CA VAL A 210 -12.47 31.98 0.10
C VAL A 210 -13.65 32.86 0.51
N ASP A 211 -14.84 32.26 0.70
CA ASP A 211 -16.05 32.97 1.06
C ASP A 211 -17.06 32.05 1.74
N GLY A 212 -18.13 32.58 2.24
CA GLY A 212 -19.23 31.88 2.86
C GLY A 212 -20.24 32.82 3.49
N SER A 213 -21.27 32.24 4.08
CA SER A 213 -22.21 33.00 4.89
C SER A 213 -22.72 32.16 6.04
N TYR A 214 -23.15 32.84 7.12
CA TYR A 214 -23.72 32.18 8.29
C TYR A 214 -25.03 32.82 8.70
N HIS A 215 -25.81 32.10 9.47
CA HIS A 215 -27.05 32.58 10.08
C HIS A 215 -26.95 32.41 11.59
N GLU A 216 -27.17 33.51 12.35
CA GLU A 216 -26.92 33.51 13.81
C GLU A 216 -27.66 32.40 14.58
N VAL A 217 -28.86 32.03 14.13
CA VAL A 217 -29.72 31.03 14.82
C VAL A 217 -29.54 29.61 14.25
N ASP A 218 -29.41 29.50 12.92
CA ASP A 218 -29.49 28.20 12.20
C ASP A 218 -28.14 27.61 11.83
N SER A 219 -27.05 28.40 11.95
CA SER A 219 -25.72 27.87 11.69
C SER A 219 -25.22 26.99 12.83
N SER A 220 -24.54 25.90 12.46
CA SER A 220 -23.96 24.94 13.38
C SER A 220 -22.71 24.31 12.76
N GLU A 221 -21.84 23.73 13.58
CA GLU A 221 -20.68 22.97 13.14
C GLU A 221 -21.06 21.85 12.15
N MET A 222 -22.14 21.14 12.43
CA MET A 222 -22.65 20.05 11.57
C MET A 222 -23.12 20.60 10.22
N ALA A 223 -23.81 21.74 10.18
CA ALA A 223 -24.28 22.34 8.93
C ALA A 223 -23.11 22.77 8.05
N PHE A 224 -22.06 23.37 8.63
CA PHE A 224 -20.85 23.74 7.91
C PHE A 224 -20.04 22.53 7.46
N LYS A 225 -19.97 21.48 8.26
CA LYS A 225 -19.35 20.21 7.88
C LYS A 225 -20.01 19.58 6.66
N ILE A 226 -21.33 19.57 6.63
CA ILE A 226 -22.11 19.07 5.48
C ILE A 226 -21.92 19.97 4.26
N ALA A 227 -21.99 21.31 4.43
CA ALA A 227 -21.77 22.26 3.34
C ALA A 227 -20.38 22.10 2.71
N ALA A 228 -19.34 21.92 3.54
CA ALA A 228 -17.99 21.65 3.09
C ALA A 228 -17.87 20.34 2.29
N SER A 229 -18.51 19.26 2.76
CA SER A 229 -18.59 18.00 2.02
C SER A 229 -19.29 18.16 0.67
N MET A 230 -20.36 18.94 0.62
CA MET A 230 -21.07 19.24 -0.64
C MET A 230 -20.20 20.04 -1.61
N ALA A 231 -19.52 21.11 -1.12
CA ALA A 231 -18.61 21.91 -1.94
C ALA A 231 -17.48 21.05 -2.50
N PHE A 232 -16.86 20.22 -1.67
CA PHE A 232 -15.78 19.33 -2.10
C PHE A 232 -16.23 18.36 -3.18
N LYS A 233 -17.37 17.68 -2.98
CA LYS A 233 -17.93 16.75 -3.97
C LYS A 233 -18.25 17.41 -5.30
N GLU A 234 -18.78 18.63 -5.26
CA GLU A 234 -19.07 19.39 -6.48
C GLU A 234 -17.77 19.83 -7.18
N GLY A 235 -16.78 20.28 -6.39
CA GLY A 235 -15.46 20.64 -6.91
C GLY A 235 -14.77 19.47 -7.61
N MET A 236 -14.80 18.27 -7.03
CA MET A 236 -14.28 17.07 -7.64
C MET A 236 -14.93 16.76 -8.99
N ARG A 237 -16.25 16.91 -9.12
CA ARG A 237 -16.96 16.69 -10.39
C ARG A 237 -16.51 17.68 -11.49
N GLN A 238 -16.30 18.93 -11.14
CA GLN A 238 -15.93 19.99 -12.09
C GLN A 238 -14.43 20.02 -12.40
N ALA A 239 -13.58 19.59 -11.49
CA ALA A 239 -12.12 19.70 -11.58
C ALA A 239 -11.45 18.62 -12.46
N LYS A 240 -12.19 17.83 -13.22
CA LYS A 240 -11.68 16.68 -13.99
C LYS A 240 -10.90 15.72 -13.10
N SER A 241 -11.61 15.08 -12.19
CA SER A 241 -11.04 14.07 -11.31
C SER A 241 -10.52 12.87 -12.11
N VAL A 242 -9.43 12.28 -11.63
CA VAL A 242 -8.77 11.11 -12.24
C VAL A 242 -8.34 10.13 -11.16
N ILE A 243 -8.21 8.86 -11.54
CA ILE A 243 -7.69 7.81 -10.67
C ILE A 243 -6.16 7.77 -10.81
N LEU A 244 -5.48 7.66 -9.68
CA LEU A 244 -4.05 7.43 -9.58
C LEU A 244 -3.79 5.97 -9.24
N GLU A 245 -2.78 5.39 -9.87
CA GLU A 245 -2.30 4.05 -9.57
C GLU A 245 -0.84 4.08 -9.08
N PRO A 246 -0.44 3.17 -8.18
CA PRO A 246 0.96 3.09 -7.75
C PRO A 246 1.84 2.57 -8.89
N ILE A 247 2.94 3.30 -9.12
CA ILE A 247 3.96 2.96 -10.12
C ILE A 247 5.20 2.46 -9.40
N MET A 248 5.67 1.31 -9.84
CA MET A 248 6.87 0.68 -9.33
C MET A 248 8.05 0.99 -10.25
N LYS A 249 9.17 1.34 -9.66
CA LYS A 249 10.47 1.30 -10.33
C LYS A 249 10.96 -0.13 -10.31
N VAL A 250 11.24 -0.68 -11.49
CA VAL A 250 11.59 -2.09 -11.68
C VAL A 250 12.94 -2.16 -12.39
N ASP A 251 13.88 -2.85 -11.76
CA ASP A 251 15.19 -3.16 -12.34
C ASP A 251 15.24 -4.64 -12.69
N ILE A 252 15.35 -4.96 -13.99
CA ILE A 252 15.27 -6.33 -14.49
C ILE A 252 16.63 -6.73 -15.03
N THR A 253 17.25 -7.73 -14.41
CA THR A 253 18.55 -8.27 -14.82
C THR A 253 18.35 -9.53 -15.65
N VAL A 254 18.82 -9.52 -16.90
CA VAL A 254 18.69 -10.65 -17.82
C VAL A 254 19.93 -10.79 -18.72
N PRO A 255 20.24 -12.00 -19.21
CA PRO A 255 21.19 -12.19 -20.31
C PRO A 255 20.73 -11.42 -21.56
N GLU A 256 21.68 -10.92 -22.34
CA GLU A 256 21.42 -10.09 -23.53
C GLU A 256 20.47 -10.73 -24.54
N GLU A 257 20.52 -12.05 -24.68
CA GLU A 257 19.65 -12.82 -25.58
C GLU A 257 18.15 -12.72 -25.27
N TYR A 258 17.76 -12.44 -24.00
CA TYR A 258 16.34 -12.29 -23.56
C TYR A 258 15.89 -10.83 -23.44
N MET A 259 16.77 -9.86 -23.68
CA MET A 259 16.47 -8.45 -23.53
C MET A 259 15.26 -8.02 -24.37
N GLY A 260 15.18 -8.48 -25.62
CA GLY A 260 14.06 -8.15 -26.52
C GLY A 260 12.71 -8.63 -25.99
N ASP A 261 12.66 -9.85 -25.44
CA ASP A 261 11.44 -10.43 -24.87
C ASP A 261 11.02 -9.69 -23.60
N VAL A 262 11.98 -9.29 -22.77
CA VAL A 262 11.72 -8.52 -21.55
C VAL A 262 11.21 -7.12 -21.87
N ILE A 263 11.79 -6.42 -22.84
CA ILE A 263 11.32 -5.11 -23.31
C ILE A 263 9.89 -5.22 -23.83
N GLY A 264 9.62 -6.23 -24.66
CA GLY A 264 8.27 -6.50 -25.16
C GLY A 264 7.26 -6.77 -24.05
N ASP A 265 7.65 -7.54 -23.03
CA ASP A 265 6.80 -7.84 -21.87
C ASP A 265 6.52 -6.60 -21.02
N VAL A 266 7.54 -5.81 -20.69
CA VAL A 266 7.39 -4.54 -19.95
C VAL A 266 6.42 -3.60 -20.67
N ASN A 267 6.57 -3.45 -21.99
CA ASN A 267 5.66 -2.62 -22.78
C ASN A 267 4.21 -3.16 -22.76
N SER A 268 4.02 -4.48 -22.81
CA SER A 268 2.69 -5.10 -22.74
C SER A 268 2.02 -4.87 -21.38
N ARG A 269 2.80 -4.67 -20.31
CA ARG A 269 2.38 -4.35 -18.94
C ARG A 269 2.20 -2.85 -18.70
N ARG A 270 2.03 -2.05 -19.73
CA ARG A 270 1.92 -0.58 -19.64
C ARG A 270 3.17 0.07 -19.02
N GLY A 271 4.29 -0.66 -18.99
CA GLY A 271 5.54 -0.16 -18.48
C GLY A 271 6.21 0.82 -19.43
N ARG A 272 7.01 1.70 -18.86
CA ARG A 272 7.86 2.65 -19.59
C ARG A 272 9.32 2.36 -19.26
N ILE A 273 10.12 2.04 -20.27
CA ILE A 273 11.56 1.84 -20.11
C ILE A 273 12.22 3.20 -19.96
N GLU A 274 13.07 3.35 -18.95
CA GLU A 274 13.84 4.56 -18.66
C GLU A 274 15.25 4.46 -19.22
N GLY A 275 15.88 3.31 -19.09
CA GLY A 275 17.25 3.09 -19.54
C GLY A 275 17.70 1.64 -19.44
N MET A 276 18.92 1.40 -19.82
CA MET A 276 19.57 0.08 -19.73
C MET A 276 21.03 0.25 -19.38
N ASP A 277 21.52 -0.61 -18.49
CA ASP A 277 22.91 -0.69 -18.10
C ASP A 277 23.55 -2.04 -18.46
N ASP A 278 24.82 -2.02 -18.75
CA ASP A 278 25.62 -3.21 -18.99
C ASP A 278 26.13 -3.80 -17.67
N LEU A 279 25.81 -5.08 -17.45
CA LEU A 279 26.38 -5.85 -16.35
C LEU A 279 27.23 -6.97 -16.92
N GLY A 280 28.51 -7.07 -16.59
CA GLY A 280 29.47 -8.02 -17.20
C GLY A 280 28.93 -9.44 -17.41
N GLY A 281 28.22 -9.67 -18.51
CA GLY A 281 27.55 -10.91 -18.89
C GLY A 281 26.03 -10.83 -19.00
N GLY A 282 25.41 -9.66 -18.84
CA GLY A 282 23.97 -9.41 -18.97
C GLY A 282 23.64 -7.94 -19.07
N LYS A 283 22.37 -7.62 -19.06
CA LYS A 283 21.81 -6.27 -19.09
C LYS A 283 20.88 -6.05 -17.92
N ILE A 284 20.84 -4.81 -17.42
CA ILE A 284 19.82 -4.35 -16.49
C ILE A 284 18.89 -3.42 -17.25
N VAL A 285 17.61 -3.74 -17.27
CA VAL A 285 16.57 -2.90 -17.85
C VAL A 285 15.87 -2.14 -16.72
N HIS A 286 15.95 -0.82 -16.75
CA HIS A 286 15.26 0.06 -15.81
C HIS A 286 13.90 0.48 -16.39
N ALA A 287 12.83 0.25 -15.65
CA ALA A 287 11.49 0.55 -16.11
C ALA A 287 10.59 1.05 -14.99
N TYR A 288 9.52 1.78 -15.36
CA TYR A 288 8.40 2.10 -14.50
C TYR A 288 7.19 1.29 -14.94
N VAL A 289 6.61 0.51 -14.04
CA VAL A 289 5.48 -0.38 -14.33
C VAL A 289 4.40 -0.21 -13.27
N PRO A 290 3.11 -0.13 -13.64
CA PRO A 290 2.03 -0.13 -12.67
C PRO A 290 2.05 -1.38 -11.79
N LEU A 291 1.85 -1.22 -10.48
CA LEU A 291 1.84 -2.36 -9.54
C LEU A 291 0.81 -3.42 -9.96
N ALA A 292 -0.35 -3.02 -10.45
CA ALA A 292 -1.40 -3.95 -10.91
C ALA A 292 -0.91 -4.93 -11.99
N GLU A 293 0.07 -4.54 -12.80
CA GLU A 293 0.64 -5.34 -13.89
C GLU A 293 1.83 -6.21 -13.43
N MET A 294 2.30 -6.02 -12.21
CA MET A 294 3.45 -6.75 -11.68
C MET A 294 3.09 -8.07 -10.98
N PHE A 295 1.81 -8.28 -10.69
CA PHE A 295 1.38 -9.54 -10.09
C PHE A 295 1.62 -10.73 -11.04
N GLY A 296 2.36 -11.73 -10.53
CA GLY A 296 2.78 -12.90 -11.32
C GLY A 296 4.01 -12.66 -12.22
N TYR A 297 4.59 -11.46 -12.22
CA TYR A 297 5.74 -11.13 -13.08
C TYR A 297 6.96 -12.03 -12.86
N SER A 298 7.22 -12.45 -11.61
CA SER A 298 8.32 -13.37 -11.31
C SER A 298 8.24 -14.69 -12.10
N THR A 299 7.04 -15.26 -12.17
CA THR A 299 6.79 -16.51 -12.91
C THR A 299 6.94 -16.29 -14.42
N ASP A 300 6.38 -15.21 -14.94
CA ASP A 300 6.47 -14.87 -16.36
C ASP A 300 7.90 -14.58 -16.79
N LEU A 301 8.65 -13.82 -16.00
CA LEU A 301 10.06 -13.53 -16.26
C LEU A 301 10.90 -14.80 -16.30
N ARG A 302 10.75 -15.67 -15.30
CA ARG A 302 11.46 -16.96 -15.24
C ARG A 302 11.13 -17.85 -16.42
N SER A 303 9.86 -17.92 -16.81
CA SER A 303 9.42 -18.69 -17.97
C SER A 303 10.06 -18.19 -19.27
N LYS A 304 10.10 -16.87 -19.49
CA LYS A 304 10.65 -16.25 -20.69
C LYS A 304 12.17 -16.30 -20.76
N THR A 305 12.85 -16.33 -19.60
CA THR A 305 14.31 -16.28 -19.50
C THR A 305 14.94 -17.64 -19.11
N GLN A 306 14.16 -18.73 -19.13
CA GLN A 306 14.62 -20.06 -18.70
C GLN A 306 15.20 -20.06 -17.28
N GLY A 307 14.60 -19.27 -16.38
CA GLY A 307 15.03 -19.13 -14.99
C GLY A 307 16.24 -18.21 -14.76
N ARG A 308 16.79 -17.59 -15.80
CA ARG A 308 17.99 -16.76 -15.69
C ARG A 308 17.72 -15.26 -15.45
N GLY A 309 16.46 -14.83 -15.59
CA GLY A 309 16.05 -13.47 -15.29
C GLY A 309 15.76 -13.27 -13.80
N ASN A 310 16.15 -12.11 -13.29
CA ASN A 310 15.81 -11.65 -11.94
C ASN A 310 15.32 -10.20 -12.00
N TYR A 311 14.56 -9.76 -11.00
CA TYR A 311 14.14 -8.37 -10.90
C TYR A 311 14.05 -7.93 -9.44
N SER A 312 14.15 -6.64 -9.25
CA SER A 312 13.81 -5.96 -8.02
C SER A 312 12.80 -4.84 -8.33
N MET A 313 11.90 -4.57 -7.42
CA MET A 313 10.96 -3.47 -7.57
C MET A 313 10.84 -2.67 -6.28
N PHE A 314 10.71 -1.34 -6.45
CA PHE A 314 10.57 -0.40 -5.36
C PHE A 314 9.39 0.52 -5.68
N PHE A 315 8.65 0.91 -4.64
CA PHE A 315 7.64 1.93 -4.80
C PHE A 315 8.32 3.27 -5.11
N GLU A 316 8.00 3.86 -6.26
CA GLU A 316 8.56 5.15 -6.65
C GLU A 316 7.60 6.29 -6.36
N THR A 317 6.38 6.19 -6.85
CA THR A 317 5.39 7.25 -6.71
C THR A 317 3.99 6.75 -6.99
N VAL A 318 2.99 7.51 -6.57
CA VAL A 318 1.64 7.39 -7.11
C VAL A 318 1.56 8.35 -8.28
N SER A 319 1.55 7.84 -9.49
CA SER A 319 1.50 8.64 -10.71
C SER A 319 0.26 8.30 -11.51
N TYR A 320 -0.17 9.29 -12.25
CA TYR A 320 -1.18 9.14 -13.27
C TYR A 320 -0.53 8.48 -14.50
N THR A 321 -0.70 7.19 -14.64
CA THR A 321 -0.57 6.54 -15.93
C THR A 321 -1.97 6.46 -16.53
N HIS A 322 -2.10 6.69 -17.84
CA HIS A 322 -3.36 6.60 -18.56
C HIS A 322 -4.06 5.24 -18.30
N LEU A 323 -4.74 5.10 -17.16
CA LEU A 323 -5.92 4.29 -17.16
C LEU A 323 -6.80 4.99 -18.20
N ARG A 324 -7.02 4.35 -19.34
CA ARG A 324 -8.12 4.73 -20.21
C ARG A 324 -9.33 4.69 -19.30
N ALA A 325 -9.79 5.87 -18.87
CA ALA A 325 -11.12 5.99 -18.35
C ALA A 325 -11.96 5.29 -19.42
N HIS A 326 -12.61 4.20 -19.08
CA HIS A 326 -13.78 3.80 -19.81
C HIS A 326 -14.68 5.01 -19.69
N GLU A 327 -14.74 5.80 -20.77
CA GLU A 327 -15.79 6.75 -20.99
C GLU A 327 -17.06 5.90 -20.92
N THR A 328 -17.66 5.86 -19.76
CA THR A 328 -19.06 5.48 -19.66
C THR A 328 -19.82 6.68 -20.16
N GLU A 329 -20.33 6.56 -21.41
CA GLU A 329 -21.42 7.36 -21.94
C GLU A 329 -22.61 7.39 -20.96
#